data_d20d564b6bf798b75901b08265f9b199
#
_entry.id   d20d564b6bf798b75901b08265f9b199
#
_cell.length_a   1.000
_cell.length_b   1.000
_cell.length_c   1.000
_cell.angle_alpha   90.00
_cell.angle_beta   90.00
_cell.angle_gamma   90.00
#
_symmetry.space_group_name_H-M   'P 1'
#
loop_
_entity.id
_entity.type
_entity.pdbx_description
1 polymer ?
#
loop_
_entity_poly.entity_id
_entity_poly.type
_entity_poly.pdbx_seq_one_letter_code
_entity_poly.pdbx_strand_id
1 'polypeptide(L)'
;MKQIKLSGRELAVLRAIDYATGSTGTEIQEKTSIDGADVAEILNALCEIGYAEVYPLVDPVTAANYAGSRFEINPSYALQLKEAMRRR
;
A
#
# COMPACT_ATOMS: atom_id res chain seq x y z
N MET A 1 -1.59 -18.44 9.52
CA MET A 1 -1.91 -17.20 8.83
C MET A 1 -0.70 -16.29 8.74
N LYS A 2 -0.48 -15.81 7.55
CA LYS A 2 0.64 -14.91 7.33
C LYS A 2 0.32 -13.52 7.81
N GLN A 3 1.25 -12.89 8.50
CA GLN A 3 1.06 -11.54 8.98
C GLN A 3 2.23 -10.67 8.57
N ILE A 4 1.94 -9.41 8.27
CA ILE A 4 2.97 -8.43 8.03
C ILE A 4 3.05 -7.52 9.23
N LYS A 5 4.26 -7.18 9.61
CA LYS A 5 4.45 -6.24 10.70
C LYS A 5 4.22 -4.83 10.17
N LEU A 6 3.18 -4.20 10.67
CA LEU A 6 2.85 -2.85 10.24
C LEU A 6 3.58 -1.86 11.14
N SER A 7 4.66 -1.33 10.65
CA SER A 7 5.46 -0.33 11.37
C SER A 7 5.41 0.99 10.60
N GLY A 8 6.26 1.94 11.00
CA GLY A 8 6.18 3.31 10.53
C GLY A 8 5.95 3.48 9.04
N ARG A 9 6.82 2.86 8.23
CA ARG A 9 6.74 3.09 6.77
C ARG A 9 5.56 2.38 6.14
N GLU A 10 5.29 1.15 6.57
CA GLU A 10 4.14 0.41 6.05
C GLU A 10 2.84 1.11 6.39
N LEU A 11 2.72 1.62 7.62
CA LEU A 11 1.54 2.36 8.01
C LEU A 11 1.43 3.67 7.24
N ALA A 12 2.53 4.34 6.98
CA ALA A 12 2.50 5.58 6.21
C ALA A 12 1.99 5.32 4.79
N VAL A 13 2.45 4.24 4.16
CA VAL A 13 2.00 3.87 2.83
C VAL A 13 0.50 3.55 2.86
N LEU A 14 0.05 2.76 3.83
CA LEU A 14 -1.37 2.42 3.92
C LEU A 14 -2.23 3.66 4.12
N ARG A 15 -1.79 4.60 4.96
CA ARG A 15 -2.54 5.83 5.19
C ARG A 15 -2.62 6.70 3.95
N ALA A 16 -1.64 6.58 3.06
CA ALA A 16 -1.63 7.37 1.84
C ALA A 16 -2.60 6.86 0.79
N ILE A 17 -3.13 5.64 0.96
CA ILE A 17 -4.09 5.08 0.01
C ILE A 17 -5.48 5.57 0.38
N ASP A 18 -6.14 6.23 -0.57
CA ASP A 18 -7.51 6.71 -0.37
C ASP A 18 -8.47 5.52 -0.36
N TYR A 19 -9.26 5.41 0.70
CA TYR A 19 -10.17 4.28 0.85
C TYR A 19 -11.30 4.29 -0.17
N ALA A 20 -11.69 5.47 -0.64
CA ALA A 20 -12.82 5.58 -1.56
C ALA A 20 -12.42 5.37 -3.01
N THR A 21 -11.29 5.96 -3.42
CA THR A 21 -10.93 5.99 -4.84
C THR A 21 -9.63 5.28 -5.16
N GLY A 22 -8.87 4.87 -4.14
CA GLY A 22 -7.53 4.37 -4.35
C GLY A 22 -6.55 5.50 -4.60
N SER A 23 -5.29 5.14 -4.75
CA SER A 23 -4.23 6.12 -5.01
C SER A 23 -3.20 5.50 -5.93
N THR A 24 -2.62 6.32 -6.80
CA THR A 24 -1.53 5.83 -7.65
C THR A 24 -0.24 5.73 -6.84
N GLY A 25 0.70 4.95 -7.34
CA GLY A 25 2.01 4.85 -6.70
C GLY A 25 2.68 6.20 -6.57
N THR A 26 2.55 7.05 -7.60
CA THR A 26 3.09 8.40 -7.56
C THR A 26 2.48 9.21 -6.43
N GLU A 27 1.15 9.13 -6.28
CA GLU A 27 0.47 9.86 -5.19
C GLU A 27 0.93 9.38 -3.82
N ILE A 28 1.09 8.07 -3.68
CA ILE A 28 1.55 7.49 -2.41
C ILE A 28 2.97 7.97 -2.10
N GLN A 29 3.82 7.93 -3.10
CA GLN A 29 5.21 8.36 -2.93
C GLN A 29 5.28 9.83 -2.54
N GLU A 30 4.47 10.67 -3.16
CA GLU A 30 4.46 12.10 -2.84
C GLU A 30 3.94 12.36 -1.43
N LYS A 31 2.89 11.66 -1.02
CA LYS A 31 2.31 11.87 0.30
C LYS A 31 3.22 11.41 1.42
N THR A 32 3.97 10.34 1.18
CA THR A 32 4.83 9.76 2.22
C THR A 32 6.23 10.32 2.22
N SER A 33 6.67 10.88 1.09
CA SER A 33 8.06 11.32 0.88
C SER A 33 9.08 10.20 1.03
N ILE A 34 8.61 8.97 0.90
CA ILE A 34 9.49 7.80 0.92
C ILE A 34 10.04 7.60 -0.48
N ASP A 35 11.29 7.17 -0.58
CA ASP A 35 11.91 6.90 -1.86
C ASP A 35 11.08 5.93 -2.69
N GLY A 36 11.00 6.17 -4.00
CA GLY A 36 10.14 5.38 -4.87
C GLY A 36 10.44 3.90 -4.86
N ALA A 37 11.72 3.52 -4.80
CA ALA A 37 12.07 2.10 -4.76
C ALA A 37 11.55 1.45 -3.48
N ASP A 38 11.60 2.18 -2.37
CA ASP A 38 11.11 1.67 -1.10
C ASP A 38 9.59 1.60 -1.08
N VAL A 39 8.92 2.61 -1.67
CA VAL A 39 7.46 2.57 -1.80
C VAL A 39 7.04 1.34 -2.60
N ALA A 40 7.72 1.07 -3.71
CA ALA A 40 7.40 -0.08 -4.54
C ALA A 40 7.56 -1.38 -3.77
N GLU A 41 8.63 -1.49 -2.99
CA GLU A 41 8.87 -2.69 -2.19
C GLU A 41 7.79 -2.90 -1.14
N ILE A 42 7.42 -1.82 -0.46
CA ILE A 42 6.36 -1.87 0.55
C ILE A 42 5.03 -2.24 -0.10
N LEU A 43 4.69 -1.61 -1.22
CA LEU A 43 3.44 -1.91 -1.91
C LEU A 43 3.41 -3.35 -2.39
N ASN A 44 4.53 -3.87 -2.87
CA ASN A 44 4.58 -5.26 -3.28
C ASN A 44 4.29 -6.20 -2.11
N ALA A 45 4.89 -5.93 -0.95
CA ALA A 45 4.66 -6.75 0.23
C ALA A 45 3.20 -6.69 0.67
N LEU A 46 2.60 -5.49 0.64
CA LEU A 46 1.21 -5.34 1.03
C LEU A 46 0.28 -6.08 0.08
N CYS A 47 0.58 -6.08 -1.21
CA CYS A 47 -0.21 -6.80 -2.20
C CYS A 47 -0.05 -8.32 -2.03
N GLU A 48 1.16 -8.78 -1.75
CA GLU A 48 1.39 -10.22 -1.56
C GLU A 48 0.65 -10.77 -0.36
N ILE A 49 0.57 -9.97 0.70
CA ILE A 49 -0.13 -10.38 1.91
C ILE A 49 -1.65 -10.24 1.73
N GLY A 50 -2.10 -9.43 0.78
CA GLY A 50 -3.51 -9.25 0.51
C GLY A 50 -4.14 -8.03 1.15
N TYR A 51 -3.36 -7.19 1.82
CA TYR A 51 -3.89 -5.97 2.43
C TYR A 51 -4.23 -4.91 1.39
N ALA A 52 -3.51 -4.91 0.27
CA ALA A 52 -3.75 -3.97 -0.81
C ALA A 52 -3.94 -4.71 -2.12
N GLU A 53 -4.61 -4.06 -3.06
CA GLU A 53 -4.80 -4.58 -4.41
C GLU A 53 -4.29 -3.56 -5.41
N VAL A 54 -3.80 -4.04 -6.54
CA VAL A 54 -3.20 -3.17 -7.55
C VAL A 54 -3.95 -3.32 -8.88
N TYR A 55 -4.17 -2.20 -9.56
CA TYR A 55 -4.86 -2.16 -10.83
C TYR A 55 -4.09 -1.31 -11.83
N PRO A 56 -3.83 -1.80 -13.03
CA PRO A 56 -4.07 -3.18 -13.48
C PRO A 56 -3.20 -4.15 -12.69
N LEU A 57 -3.59 -5.40 -12.68
CA LEU A 57 -2.85 -6.40 -11.91
C LEU A 57 -1.43 -6.55 -12.45
N VAL A 58 -0.48 -6.39 -11.56
CA VAL A 58 0.94 -6.65 -11.85
C VAL A 58 1.51 -7.47 -10.72
N ASP A 59 2.44 -8.35 -11.05
CA ASP A 59 3.05 -9.21 -10.06
C ASP A 59 4.45 -9.57 -10.55
N PRO A 60 5.48 -9.02 -9.92
CA PRO A 60 5.44 -8.20 -8.71
C PRO A 60 5.26 -6.71 -9.01
N VAL A 61 4.96 -5.94 -7.96
CA VAL A 61 5.02 -4.49 -8.00
C VAL A 61 6.49 -4.10 -7.88
N THR A 62 6.96 -3.32 -8.82
CA THR A 62 8.38 -2.96 -8.88
C THR A 62 8.56 -1.45 -9.01
N ALA A 63 9.81 -1.00 -8.87
CA ALA A 63 10.11 0.40 -9.07
C ALA A 63 9.78 0.86 -10.51
N ALA A 64 9.72 -0.08 -11.45
CA ALA A 64 9.41 0.26 -12.83
C ALA A 64 7.92 0.43 -13.08
N ASN A 65 7.06 -0.22 -12.29
CA ASN A 65 5.62 -0.21 -12.62
C ASN A 65 4.73 0.42 -11.55
N TYR A 66 5.26 0.73 -10.35
CA TYR A 66 4.40 1.17 -9.25
C TYR A 66 3.76 2.54 -9.53
N ALA A 67 4.49 3.42 -10.18
CA ALA A 67 4.08 4.83 -10.29
C ALA A 67 2.76 4.98 -11.03
N GLY A 68 2.58 4.24 -12.11
CA GLY A 68 1.37 4.33 -12.93
C GLY A 68 0.27 3.38 -12.51
N SER A 69 0.52 2.54 -11.53
CA SER A 69 -0.49 1.61 -11.04
C SER A 69 -1.33 2.27 -9.96
N ARG A 70 -2.57 1.84 -9.84
CA ARG A 70 -3.44 2.33 -8.77
C ARG A 70 -3.59 1.26 -7.70
N PHE A 71 -3.52 1.68 -6.45
CA PHE A 71 -3.59 0.79 -5.31
C PHE A 71 -4.82 1.09 -4.49
N GLU A 72 -5.46 0.05 -4.00
CA GLU A 72 -6.67 0.16 -3.17
C GLU A 72 -6.52 -0.75 -1.97
N ILE A 73 -7.15 -0.35 -0.87
CA ILE A 73 -7.19 -1.20 0.32
C ILE A 73 -8.16 -2.35 0.06
N ASN A 74 -7.73 -3.56 0.35
CA ASN A 74 -8.60 -4.73 0.22
C ASN A 74 -9.74 -4.60 1.23
N PRO A 75 -11.01 -4.57 0.77
CA PRO A 75 -12.13 -4.39 1.69
C PRO A 75 -12.21 -5.43 2.79
N SER A 76 -11.72 -6.63 2.53
CA SER A 76 -11.75 -7.70 3.52
C SER A 76 -10.92 -7.38 4.75
N TYR A 77 -9.93 -6.50 4.62
CA TYR A 77 -9.04 -6.13 5.71
C TYR A 77 -9.19 -4.68 6.14
N ALA A 78 -10.12 -3.94 5.52
CA ALA A 78 -10.20 -2.50 5.74
C ALA A 78 -10.39 -2.15 7.20
N LEU A 79 -11.28 -2.87 7.90
CA LEU A 79 -11.55 -2.59 9.30
C LEU A 79 -10.35 -2.85 10.18
N GLN A 80 -9.70 -3.99 9.96
CA GLN A 80 -8.50 -4.33 10.72
C GLN A 80 -7.39 -3.31 10.53
N LEU A 81 -7.22 -2.86 9.28
CA LEU A 81 -6.17 -1.90 8.98
C LEU A 81 -6.48 -0.54 9.57
N LYS A 82 -7.74 -0.13 9.56
CA LYS A 82 -8.13 1.12 10.22
C LYS A 82 -7.85 1.07 11.71
N GLU A 83 -8.10 -0.05 12.34
CA GLU A 83 -7.82 -0.19 13.76
C GLU A 83 -6.33 -0.14 14.04
N ALA A 84 -5.54 -0.82 13.22
CA ALA A 84 -4.09 -0.82 13.39
C ALA A 84 -3.53 0.59 13.26
N MET A 85 -4.04 1.36 12.29
CA MET A 85 -3.60 2.72 12.09
C MET A 85 -4.03 3.65 13.22
N ARG A 86 -5.21 3.39 13.79
CA ARG A 86 -5.72 4.23 14.87
C ARG A 86 -4.95 4.04 16.17
N ARG A 87 -4.39 2.86 16.39
CA ARG A 87 -3.62 2.57 17.59
C ARG A 87 -2.28 3.28 17.63
N ARG A 88 -1.84 3.80 16.51
CA ARG A 88 -0.59 4.53 16.46
C ARG A 88 -0.81 5.99 16.83
#